data_e97dfcae6b3bbc39a09a06d5a0145b02
#
_entry.id   e97dfcae6b3bbc39a09a06d5a0145b02
#
_cell.length_a   1.000
_cell.length_b   1.000
_cell.length_c   1.000
_cell.angle_alpha   90.00
_cell.angle_beta   90.00
_cell.angle_gamma   90.00
#
_symmetry.space_group_name_H-M   'P 1'
#
loop_
_entity.id
_entity.type
_entity.pdbx_description
1 polymer ?
#
loop_
_entity_poly.entity_id
_entity_poly.type
_entity_poly.pdbx_seq_one_letter_code
_entity_poly.pdbx_strand_id
1 'polypeptide(L)'
;MQCANSSCSQFCPTAATYRRPDGIVVVDYDKCIGCRYCIAACPYGARSFDFGENYAKDLTPHERQPSPEYGEHRLRVAGQSPDGNVRKCTFCLHRLANGLNPACAETCIGHAIHFGNLNDPEGTCRIHGEKLQELLVTRTNMRLKEELGNDPSVYYLT
;
A
#
# COMPACT_ATOMS: atom_id res chain seq x y z
N MET A 1 1.83 3.68 4.57
CA MET A 1 3.18 4.15 4.92
C MET A 1 4.29 3.27 4.34
N GLN A 2 4.07 1.99 4.11
CA GLN A 2 5.06 1.08 3.46
C GLN A 2 6.43 1.13 4.14
N CYS A 3 6.45 0.83 5.44
CA CYS A 3 7.65 0.95 6.26
C CYS A 3 8.66 -0.18 5.98
N ALA A 4 9.96 0.14 5.95
CA ALA A 4 11.02 -0.85 5.82
C ALA A 4 11.09 -1.74 7.09
N ASN A 5 10.95 -1.12 8.27
CA ASN A 5 10.87 -1.78 9.57
C ASN A 5 9.44 -1.71 10.10
N SER A 6 8.52 -2.43 9.45
CA SER A 6 7.10 -2.30 9.78
C SER A 6 6.75 -2.99 11.11
N SER A 7 6.52 -2.24 12.18
CA SER A 7 6.05 -2.77 13.46
C SER A 7 4.79 -3.63 13.31
N CYS A 8 3.90 -3.22 12.44
CA CYS A 8 2.66 -3.97 12.20
C CYS A 8 2.86 -5.36 11.57
N SER A 9 3.97 -5.63 10.87
CA SER A 9 4.29 -6.98 10.41
C SER A 9 4.96 -7.81 11.49
N GLN A 10 5.78 -7.18 12.35
CA GLN A 10 6.45 -7.84 13.46
C GLN A 10 5.45 -8.33 14.52
N PHE A 11 4.39 -7.59 14.76
CA PHE A 11 3.36 -7.93 15.74
C PHE A 11 2.20 -8.79 15.19
N CYS A 12 2.25 -9.22 13.93
CA CYS A 12 1.19 -10.04 13.35
C CYS A 12 1.34 -11.50 13.79
N PRO A 13 0.43 -12.05 14.62
CA PRO A 13 0.59 -13.41 15.19
C PRO A 13 0.50 -14.51 14.14
N THR A 14 -0.18 -14.26 13.01
CA THR A 14 -0.36 -15.22 11.92
C THR A 14 0.59 -14.97 10.74
N ALA A 15 1.48 -13.97 10.85
CA ALA A 15 2.30 -13.49 9.74
C ALA A 15 1.49 -13.09 8.48
N ALA A 16 0.20 -12.78 8.65
CA ALA A 16 -0.65 -12.30 7.56
C ALA A 16 -0.17 -10.94 7.02
N THR A 17 0.35 -10.07 7.90
CA THR A 17 0.99 -8.83 7.46
C THR A 17 2.47 -9.08 7.23
N TYR A 18 2.94 -8.80 6.04
CA TYR A 18 4.35 -9.00 5.68
C TYR A 18 4.83 -7.94 4.67
N ARG A 19 6.14 -7.82 4.53
CA ARG A 19 6.78 -6.99 3.54
C ARG A 19 7.21 -7.85 2.36
N ARG A 20 6.78 -7.48 1.16
CA ARG A 20 7.14 -8.14 -0.10
C ARG A 20 8.60 -7.79 -0.49
N PRO A 21 9.22 -8.58 -1.39
CA PRO A 21 10.56 -8.27 -1.92
C PRO A 21 10.67 -6.89 -2.59
N ASP A 22 9.57 -6.41 -3.18
CA ASP A 22 9.47 -5.07 -3.78
C ASP A 22 9.31 -3.94 -2.75
N GLY A 23 9.31 -4.26 -1.46
CA GLY A 23 9.20 -3.29 -0.37
C GLY A 23 7.77 -2.96 0.06
N ILE A 24 6.76 -3.40 -0.65
CA ILE A 24 5.36 -3.12 -0.32
C ILE A 24 4.91 -3.97 0.87
N VAL A 25 4.36 -3.32 1.89
CA VAL A 25 3.79 -4.02 3.05
C VAL A 25 2.32 -4.32 2.79
N VAL A 26 1.96 -5.59 2.86
CA VAL A 26 0.65 -6.12 2.49
C VAL A 26 0.02 -6.94 3.60
N VAL A 27 -1.22 -7.36 3.39
CA VAL A 27 -1.94 -8.29 4.25
C VAL A 27 -2.41 -9.46 3.38
N ASP A 28 -2.07 -10.67 3.80
CA ASP A 28 -2.65 -11.90 3.28
C ASP A 28 -3.99 -12.11 3.97
N TYR A 29 -5.07 -11.92 3.23
CA TYR A 29 -6.43 -11.98 3.78
C TYR A 29 -6.87 -13.40 4.14
N ASP A 30 -6.22 -14.43 3.61
CA ASP A 30 -6.51 -15.83 3.99
C ASP A 30 -5.93 -16.18 5.35
N LYS A 31 -4.83 -15.53 5.74
CA LYS A 31 -4.17 -15.72 7.03
C LYS A 31 -4.61 -14.74 8.10
N CYS A 32 -5.24 -13.63 7.70
CA CYS A 32 -5.66 -12.59 8.63
C CYS A 32 -6.85 -13.05 9.46
N ILE A 33 -6.69 -13.12 10.77
CA ILE A 33 -7.74 -13.47 11.73
C ILE A 33 -8.47 -12.27 12.32
N GLY A 34 -8.17 -11.06 11.83
CA GLY A 34 -8.85 -9.84 12.30
C GLY A 34 -8.56 -9.41 13.73
N CYS A 35 -7.49 -9.88 14.36
CA CYS A 35 -7.17 -9.57 15.75
C CYS A 35 -6.87 -8.08 16.02
N ARG A 36 -6.72 -7.25 14.99
CA ARG A 36 -6.48 -5.79 15.02
C ARG A 36 -5.18 -5.36 15.69
N TYR A 37 -4.32 -6.29 16.09
CA TYR A 37 -3.06 -5.96 16.77
C TYR A 37 -2.17 -5.05 15.91
N CYS A 38 -2.14 -5.26 14.60
CA CYS A 38 -1.42 -4.41 13.66
C CYS A 38 -2.02 -2.99 13.52
N ILE A 39 -3.28 -2.76 13.89
CA ILE A 39 -3.88 -1.42 13.97
C ILE A 39 -3.29 -0.69 15.18
N ALA A 40 -3.28 -1.34 16.34
CA ALA A 40 -2.70 -0.79 17.57
C ALA A 40 -1.20 -0.53 17.44
N ALA A 41 -0.48 -1.42 16.73
CA ALA A 41 0.96 -1.30 16.51
C ALA A 41 1.35 -0.25 15.46
N CYS A 42 0.40 0.30 14.69
CA CYS A 42 0.69 1.26 13.63
C CYS A 42 0.65 2.70 14.16
N PRO A 43 1.79 3.38 14.33
CA PRO A 43 1.79 4.75 14.87
C PRO A 43 1.23 5.80 13.90
N TYR A 44 1.00 5.40 12.64
CA TYR A 44 0.53 6.29 11.58
C TYR A 44 -0.98 6.23 11.35
N GLY A 45 -1.71 5.34 12.06
CA GLY A 45 -3.14 5.13 11.79
C GLY A 45 -3.44 4.63 10.36
N ALA A 46 -2.47 3.97 9.71
CA ALA A 46 -2.56 3.59 8.29
C ALA A 46 -3.28 2.25 8.06
N ARG A 47 -4.06 1.80 9.01
CA ARG A 47 -4.81 0.55 8.95
C ARG A 47 -6.24 0.74 9.41
N SER A 48 -7.15 0.05 8.75
CA SER A 48 -8.56 0.02 9.08
C SER A 48 -9.05 -1.43 9.20
N PHE A 49 -10.14 -1.62 9.91
CA PHE A 49 -10.79 -2.93 10.00
C PHE A 49 -11.96 -2.98 9.02
N ASP A 50 -12.13 -4.12 8.37
CA ASP A 50 -13.22 -4.36 7.45
C ASP A 50 -14.37 -5.05 8.19
N PHE A 51 -15.49 -4.35 8.30
CA PHE A 51 -16.72 -4.84 8.93
C PHE A 51 -17.69 -5.50 7.93
N GLY A 52 -17.30 -5.62 6.66
CA GLY A 52 -18.10 -6.23 5.59
C GLY A 52 -18.68 -5.23 4.59
N GLU A 53 -19.10 -5.74 3.45
CA GLU A 53 -19.85 -5.06 2.38
C GLU A 53 -19.33 -3.69 1.91
N ASN A 54 -18.02 -3.49 1.92
CA ASN A 54 -17.39 -2.20 1.59
C ASN A 54 -17.03 -2.05 0.10
N TYR A 55 -17.25 -3.07 -0.72
CA TYR A 55 -16.94 -2.99 -2.15
C TYR A 55 -18.16 -2.59 -2.99
N ALA A 56 -17.89 -1.83 -4.04
CA ALA A 56 -18.91 -1.57 -5.07
C ALA A 56 -19.38 -2.88 -5.71
N LYS A 57 -20.67 -2.94 -6.02
CA LYS A 57 -21.25 -4.10 -6.72
C LYS A 57 -20.74 -4.22 -8.16
N ASP A 58 -20.47 -3.08 -8.80
CA ASP A 58 -20.00 -3.01 -10.17
C ASP A 58 -18.48 -2.79 -10.16
N LEU A 59 -17.74 -3.86 -10.38
CA LEU A 59 -16.27 -3.83 -10.46
C LEU A 59 -15.82 -3.50 -11.89
N THR A 60 -14.82 -2.66 -12.02
CA THR A 60 -14.15 -2.42 -13.29
C THR A 60 -13.41 -3.68 -13.78
N PRO A 61 -13.08 -3.80 -15.09
CA PRO A 61 -12.34 -4.95 -15.60
C PRO A 61 -11.02 -5.19 -14.87
N HIS A 62 -10.33 -4.13 -14.46
CA HIS A 62 -9.06 -4.23 -13.72
C HIS A 62 -9.24 -4.73 -12.28
N GLU A 63 -10.37 -4.40 -11.64
CA GLU A 63 -10.68 -4.89 -10.29
C GLU A 63 -11.12 -6.35 -10.27
N ARG A 64 -11.53 -6.88 -11.43
CA ARG A 64 -11.86 -8.30 -11.61
C ARG A 64 -10.64 -9.18 -11.86
N GLN A 65 -9.47 -8.59 -12.07
CA GLN A 65 -8.24 -9.34 -12.26
C GLN A 65 -7.78 -10.00 -10.95
N PRO A 66 -7.10 -11.15 -11.02
CA PRO A 66 -6.46 -11.74 -9.86
C PRO A 66 -5.54 -10.73 -9.19
N SER A 67 -5.57 -10.67 -7.86
CA SER A 67 -4.76 -9.73 -7.10
C SER A 67 -3.93 -10.47 -6.05
N PRO A 68 -2.62 -10.17 -5.95
CA PRO A 68 -1.76 -10.76 -4.92
C PRO A 68 -2.17 -10.36 -3.50
N GLU A 69 -3.09 -9.40 -3.33
CA GLU A 69 -3.67 -9.04 -2.03
C GLU A 69 -4.48 -10.16 -1.40
N TYR A 70 -4.98 -11.10 -2.20
CA TYR A 70 -5.81 -12.22 -1.78
C TYR A 70 -5.03 -13.55 -1.78
N GLY A 71 -3.76 -13.54 -1.43
CA GLY A 71 -2.93 -14.74 -1.43
C GLY A 71 -2.65 -15.26 -2.84
N GLU A 72 -3.18 -16.41 -3.21
CA GLU A 72 -2.97 -17.04 -4.52
C GLU A 72 -3.87 -16.42 -5.61
N HIS A 73 -3.68 -15.15 -5.95
CA HIS A 73 -4.35 -14.52 -7.09
C HIS A 73 -5.87 -14.73 -7.15
N ARG A 74 -6.56 -14.63 -6.03
CA ARG A 74 -8.02 -14.70 -6.04
C ARG A 74 -8.63 -13.56 -6.86
N LEU A 75 -9.70 -13.88 -7.56
CA LEU A 75 -10.55 -12.86 -8.16
C LEU A 75 -11.38 -12.18 -7.07
N ARG A 76 -11.50 -10.87 -7.16
CA ARG A 76 -12.51 -10.15 -6.37
C ARG A 76 -13.90 -10.57 -6.83
N VAL A 77 -14.77 -10.80 -5.87
CA VAL A 77 -16.20 -11.03 -6.13
C VAL A 77 -16.92 -9.70 -5.87
N ALA A 78 -17.70 -9.25 -6.85
CA ALA A 78 -18.46 -8.01 -6.74
C ALA A 78 -19.37 -8.03 -5.49
N GLY A 79 -19.34 -6.95 -4.73
CA GLY A 79 -20.13 -6.80 -3.51
C GLY A 79 -19.65 -7.60 -2.31
N GLN A 80 -18.51 -8.29 -2.41
CA GLN A 80 -17.90 -9.00 -1.29
C GLN A 80 -16.59 -8.35 -0.89
N SER A 81 -16.35 -8.27 0.42
CA SER A 81 -15.07 -7.94 1.00
C SER A 81 -14.62 -9.09 1.89
N PRO A 82 -13.31 -9.26 2.16
CA PRO A 82 -12.85 -10.22 3.15
C PRO A 82 -13.20 -9.72 4.54
N ASP A 83 -14.42 -10.02 4.97
CA ASP A 83 -14.98 -9.62 6.25
C ASP A 83 -14.07 -10.01 7.41
N GLY A 84 -13.98 -9.14 8.39
CA GLY A 84 -13.18 -9.40 9.56
C GLY A 84 -11.68 -9.27 9.36
N ASN A 85 -11.22 -8.77 8.22
CA ASN A 85 -9.82 -8.55 7.94
C ASN A 85 -9.38 -7.11 8.21
N VAL A 86 -8.08 -6.94 8.43
CA VAL A 86 -7.47 -5.61 8.51
C VAL A 86 -6.99 -5.18 7.13
N ARG A 87 -7.26 -3.95 6.77
CA ARG A 87 -6.88 -3.35 5.49
C ARG A 87 -5.85 -2.25 5.63
N LYS A 88 -5.14 -2.02 4.56
CA LYS A 88 -4.22 -0.89 4.38
C LYS A 88 -4.03 -0.59 2.89
N CYS A 89 -3.49 0.57 2.59
CA CYS A 89 -3.04 0.87 1.23
C CYS A 89 -1.92 -0.09 0.80
N THR A 90 -2.10 -0.74 -0.35
CA THR A 90 -1.17 -1.70 -0.95
C THR A 90 -0.55 -1.17 -2.24
N PHE A 91 -0.65 0.14 -2.49
CA PHE A 91 -0.30 0.78 -3.76
C PHE A 91 -1.03 0.21 -4.98
N CYS A 92 -2.26 -0.28 -4.76
CA CYS A 92 -3.07 -0.89 -5.82
C CYS A 92 -2.33 -2.03 -6.53
N LEU A 93 -1.89 -3.05 -5.80
CA LEU A 93 -1.11 -4.19 -6.35
C LEU A 93 -1.73 -4.80 -7.59
N HIS A 94 -3.05 -4.92 -7.64
CA HIS A 94 -3.78 -5.41 -8.82
C HIS A 94 -3.55 -4.54 -10.05
N ARG A 95 -3.37 -3.22 -9.88
CA ARG A 95 -3.03 -2.30 -10.97
C ARG A 95 -1.56 -2.41 -11.34
N LEU A 96 -0.67 -2.43 -10.34
CA LEU A 96 0.78 -2.59 -10.55
C LEU A 96 1.11 -3.89 -11.29
N ALA A 97 0.43 -4.99 -10.98
CA ALA A 97 0.59 -6.27 -11.66
C ALA A 97 0.23 -6.20 -13.16
N ASN A 98 -0.61 -5.26 -13.55
CA ASN A 98 -0.99 -4.98 -14.93
C ASN A 98 -0.21 -3.80 -15.55
N GLY A 99 0.89 -3.37 -14.94
CA GLY A 99 1.70 -2.26 -15.43
C GLY A 99 1.08 -0.87 -15.27
N LEU A 100 -0.04 -0.76 -14.54
CA LEU A 100 -0.74 0.49 -14.27
C LEU A 100 -0.21 1.16 -13.01
N ASN A 101 -0.40 2.47 -12.90
CA ASN A 101 -0.06 3.21 -11.68
C ASN A 101 -1.14 3.06 -10.60
N PRO A 102 -0.82 3.36 -9.32
CA PRO A 102 -1.84 3.48 -8.28
C PRO A 102 -2.91 4.49 -8.68
N ALA A 103 -4.18 4.13 -8.48
CA ALA A 103 -5.31 4.94 -8.93
C ALA A 103 -5.28 6.38 -8.37
N CYS A 104 -4.94 6.53 -7.09
CA CYS A 104 -4.86 7.86 -6.45
C CYS A 104 -3.81 8.77 -7.09
N ALA A 105 -2.69 8.22 -7.54
CA ALA A 105 -1.64 8.99 -8.19
C ALA A 105 -2.03 9.37 -9.63
N GLU A 106 -2.67 8.44 -10.34
CA GLU A 106 -3.11 8.66 -11.73
C GLU A 106 -4.26 9.66 -11.84
N THR A 107 -5.15 9.68 -10.85
CA THR A 107 -6.31 10.60 -10.83
C THR A 107 -6.04 11.92 -10.12
N CYS A 108 -4.82 12.16 -9.63
CA CYS A 108 -4.48 13.38 -8.94
C CYS A 108 -4.33 14.57 -9.91
N ILE A 109 -5.36 15.41 -10.01
CA ILE A 109 -5.39 16.57 -10.91
C ILE A 109 -4.26 17.58 -10.57
N GLY A 110 -3.92 17.72 -9.30
CA GLY A 110 -2.87 18.61 -8.82
C GLY A 110 -1.46 18.05 -8.95
N HIS A 111 -1.29 16.85 -9.51
CA HIS A 111 0.00 16.17 -9.65
C HIS A 111 0.83 16.11 -8.36
N ALA A 112 0.14 16.04 -7.20
CA ALA A 112 0.77 16.11 -5.89
C ALA A 112 1.24 14.73 -5.37
N ILE A 113 0.89 13.64 -6.08
CA ILE A 113 1.23 12.27 -5.67
C ILE A 113 2.22 11.68 -6.66
N HIS A 114 3.46 11.55 -6.23
CA HIS A 114 4.52 10.88 -6.98
C HIS A 114 4.63 9.41 -6.55
N PHE A 115 4.82 8.51 -7.49
CA PHE A 115 4.95 7.08 -7.23
C PHE A 115 6.04 6.47 -8.10
N GLY A 116 6.89 5.65 -7.50
CA GLY A 116 7.96 4.94 -8.22
C GLY A 116 8.83 4.12 -7.28
N ASN A 117 9.88 3.55 -7.84
CA ASN A 117 10.86 2.76 -7.10
C ASN A 117 11.98 3.64 -6.55
N LEU A 118 12.04 3.79 -5.23
CA LEU A 118 13.06 4.58 -4.55
C LEU A 118 14.49 3.97 -4.64
N ASN A 119 14.58 2.68 -4.94
CA ASN A 119 15.88 1.99 -5.07
C ASN A 119 16.45 2.02 -6.49
N ASP A 120 15.68 2.56 -7.44
CA ASP A 120 16.12 2.71 -8.82
C ASP A 120 16.65 4.13 -9.04
N PRO A 121 17.98 4.31 -9.27
CA PRO A 121 18.57 5.63 -9.50
C PRO A 121 17.99 6.34 -10.73
N GLU A 122 17.58 5.57 -11.73
CA GLU A 122 16.89 6.06 -12.94
C GLU A 122 15.37 6.02 -12.78
N GLY A 123 14.89 5.65 -11.58
CA GLY A 123 13.47 5.52 -11.26
C GLY A 123 12.71 6.81 -11.44
N THR A 124 12.08 6.94 -12.59
CA THR A 124 11.17 8.03 -12.88
C THR A 124 9.82 7.80 -12.22
N CYS A 125 9.23 8.86 -11.70
CA CYS A 125 7.80 8.85 -11.41
C CYS A 125 7.06 8.54 -12.69
N ARG A 126 6.43 7.39 -12.76
CA ARG A 126 5.76 6.89 -13.98
C ARG A 126 4.67 7.84 -14.52
N ILE A 127 4.20 8.75 -13.68
CA ILE A 127 3.08 9.65 -14.02
C ILE A 127 3.59 10.98 -14.57
N HIS A 128 4.68 11.51 -13.99
CA HIS A 128 5.15 12.86 -14.28
C HIS A 128 6.52 12.87 -14.98
N GLY A 129 7.16 11.72 -15.13
CA GLY A 129 8.50 11.62 -15.75
C GLY A 129 9.64 12.17 -14.90
N GLU A 130 9.36 12.66 -13.69
CA GLU A 130 10.37 13.19 -12.78
C GLU A 130 11.09 12.05 -12.05
N LYS A 131 12.39 12.21 -11.83
CA LYS A 131 13.17 11.24 -11.04
C LYS A 131 12.86 11.44 -9.56
N LEU A 132 12.40 10.38 -8.87
CA LEU A 132 12.03 10.47 -7.46
C LEU A 132 13.22 10.86 -6.58
N GLN A 133 14.40 10.35 -6.85
CA GLN A 133 15.60 10.70 -6.09
C GLN A 133 15.96 12.18 -6.26
N GLU A 134 15.82 12.72 -7.47
CA GLU A 134 16.05 14.15 -7.73
C GLU A 134 15.06 15.02 -6.97
N LEU A 135 13.78 14.64 -6.93
CA LEU A 135 12.77 15.32 -6.12
C LEU A 135 13.12 15.33 -4.63
N LEU A 136 13.62 14.22 -4.09
CA LEU A 136 14.01 14.12 -2.68
C LEU A 136 15.27 14.93 -2.35
N VAL A 137 16.15 15.15 -3.31
CA VAL A 137 17.36 15.98 -3.12
C VAL A 137 17.08 17.46 -3.29
N THR A 138 16.24 17.82 -4.28
CA THR A 138 16.00 19.22 -4.65
C THR A 138 14.92 19.90 -3.82
N ARG A 139 13.99 19.14 -3.25
CA ARG A 139 12.90 19.67 -2.42
C ARG A 139 13.09 19.32 -0.95
N THR A 140 12.69 20.21 -0.08
CA THR A 140 12.58 19.91 1.35
C THR A 140 11.57 18.77 1.53
N ASN A 141 11.98 17.76 2.26
CA ASN A 141 11.12 16.61 2.48
C ASN A 141 11.18 16.14 3.94
N MET A 142 10.12 15.48 4.36
CA MET A 142 10.02 14.91 5.70
C MET A 142 9.29 13.58 5.66
N ARG A 143 9.60 12.70 6.58
CA ARG A 143 8.84 11.50 6.87
C ARG A 143 8.15 11.63 8.22
N LEU A 144 6.96 11.06 8.35
CA LEU A 144 6.22 11.13 9.61
C LEU A 144 6.85 10.21 10.66
N LYS A 145 7.07 10.74 11.88
CA LYS A 145 7.50 9.97 13.06
C LYS A 145 8.75 9.12 12.80
N GLU A 146 9.77 9.70 12.20
CA GLU A 146 11.05 9.04 11.92
C GLU A 146 11.70 8.51 13.17
N GLU A 147 11.54 9.23 14.27
CA GLU A 147 12.08 8.89 15.60
C GLU A 147 11.63 7.51 16.12
N LEU A 148 10.55 6.95 15.57
CA LEU A 148 10.05 5.63 15.96
C LEU A 148 10.75 4.46 15.27
N GLY A 149 11.68 4.73 14.33
CA GLY A 149 12.48 3.71 13.66
C GLY A 149 11.73 2.76 12.71
N ASN A 150 10.49 3.07 12.36
CA ASN A 150 9.71 2.26 11.41
C ASN A 150 10.15 2.45 9.96
N ASP A 151 10.91 3.48 9.66
CA ASP A 151 11.45 3.81 8.35
C ASP A 151 10.37 3.80 7.23
N PRO A 152 9.40 4.74 7.25
CA PRO A 152 8.35 4.80 6.25
C PRO A 152 8.89 5.23 4.89
N SER A 153 8.43 4.57 3.81
CA SER A 153 8.80 4.90 2.42
C SER A 153 7.87 5.97 1.80
N VAL A 154 7.22 6.78 2.61
CA VAL A 154 6.37 7.89 2.18
C VAL A 154 7.00 9.19 2.65
N TYR A 155 7.30 10.04 1.69
CA TYR A 155 7.90 11.36 1.90
C TYR A 155 6.86 12.44 1.60
N TYR A 156 6.88 13.48 2.39
CA TYR A 156 6.07 14.68 2.18
C TYR A 156 7.02 15.78 1.68
N LEU A 157 6.74 16.30 0.50
CA LEU A 157 7.53 17.35 -0.14
C LEU A 157 6.90 18.71 0.16
N THR A 158 7.73 19.73 0.43
CA THR A 158 7.33 21.12 0.64
C THR A 158 8.14 22.06 -0.24
#